data_769d2a0d0c8582d8a9c5a546f745de42
#
_entry.id   769d2a0d0c8582d8a9c5a546f745de42
#
_cell.length_a   1.000
_cell.length_b   1.000
_cell.length_c   1.000
_cell.angle_alpha   90.00
_cell.angle_beta   90.00
_cell.angle_gamma   90.00
#
_symmetry.space_group_name_H-M   'P 1'
#
loop_
_entity.id
_entity.type
_entity.pdbx_description
1 polymer ?
#
loop_
_entity_poly.entity_id
_entity_poly.type
_entity_poly.pdbx_seq_one_letter_code
_entity_poly.pdbx_strand_id
1 'polypeptide(L)'
;SGSTGVPTMSPFTKKDFDEFQDTESRWFWQVGMRPSDRYVHALNFSLYVGGPDVIGAQNLGALCIWGGTLPSERLLFVLKTYQPTVIWTSPSYAWQLGEKALKSGIDPQKDLNIKKIIVAGELGGSIDATRKAIEDLWGAEVYDFYGLSDIFGACAAMCEAKDGLHIAENHILVETVDIHTG
;
A
#
# COMPACT_ATOMS: atom_id res chain seq x y z
N SER A 1 1.24 16.91 1.29
CA SER A 1 0.78 16.57 2.65
C SER A 1 1.62 17.21 3.76
N GLY A 2 2.89 17.34 3.63
CA GLY A 2 3.81 18.10 4.49
C GLY A 2 3.73 17.84 6.01
N SER A 3 4.80 17.29 6.58
CA SER A 3 4.98 17.21 8.03
C SER A 3 5.40 18.57 8.64
N THR A 4 5.70 19.55 7.79
CA THR A 4 6.20 20.88 8.17
C THR A 4 5.36 21.96 7.48
N GLY A 5 4.38 22.51 8.17
CA GLY A 5 3.56 23.61 7.66
C GLY A 5 2.09 23.27 7.42
N VAL A 6 1.43 24.11 6.64
CA VAL A 6 0.02 23.90 6.28
C VAL A 6 -0.06 22.83 5.19
N PRO A 7 -0.90 21.80 5.35
CA PRO A 7 -1.08 20.77 4.31
C PRO A 7 -1.53 21.39 2.98
N THR A 8 -0.95 20.91 1.87
CA THR A 8 -1.41 21.24 0.53
C THR A 8 -2.79 20.64 0.28
N MET A 9 -3.68 21.40 -0.30
CA MET A 9 -5.00 20.92 -0.69
C MET A 9 -4.94 20.42 -2.13
N SER A 10 -5.32 19.17 -2.35
CA SER A 10 -5.38 18.53 -3.67
C SER A 10 -6.83 18.20 -4.00
N PRO A 11 -7.55 19.12 -4.69
CA PRO A 11 -8.95 18.88 -5.03
C PRO A 11 -9.07 17.91 -6.20
N PHE A 12 -10.03 17.00 -6.09
CA PHE A 12 -10.42 16.08 -7.15
C PHE A 12 -11.85 16.35 -7.58
N THR A 13 -12.12 16.34 -8.89
CA THR A 13 -13.49 16.21 -9.37
C THR A 13 -13.98 14.78 -9.14
N LYS A 14 -15.29 14.56 -9.22
CA LYS A 14 -15.83 13.20 -9.15
C LYS A 14 -15.22 12.28 -10.23
N LYS A 15 -15.00 12.83 -11.42
CA LYS A 15 -14.38 12.09 -12.53
C LYS A 15 -12.94 11.68 -12.20
N ASP A 16 -12.12 12.60 -11.71
CA ASP A 16 -10.74 12.32 -11.33
C ASP A 16 -10.68 11.25 -10.23
N PHE A 17 -11.59 11.35 -9.26
CA PHE A 17 -11.68 10.37 -8.17
C PHE A 17 -12.06 8.98 -8.68
N ASP A 18 -13.06 8.87 -9.57
CA ASP A 18 -13.49 7.60 -10.16
C ASP A 18 -12.36 6.97 -11.00
N GLU A 19 -11.65 7.77 -11.81
CA GLU A 19 -10.50 7.32 -12.61
C GLU A 19 -9.33 6.87 -11.73
N PHE A 20 -9.10 7.57 -10.62
CA PHE A 20 -8.11 7.17 -9.63
C PHE A 20 -8.45 5.80 -9.04
N GLN A 21 -9.69 5.57 -8.62
CA GLN A 21 -10.10 4.29 -8.05
C GLN A 21 -10.06 3.13 -9.07
N ASP A 22 -10.34 3.42 -10.36
CA ASP A 22 -10.14 2.42 -11.42
C ASP A 22 -8.66 2.06 -11.60
N THR A 23 -7.78 3.05 -11.56
CA THR A 23 -6.32 2.85 -11.62
C THR A 23 -5.84 2.01 -10.44
N GLU A 24 -6.31 2.31 -9.21
CA GLU A 24 -6.01 1.52 -8.02
C GLU A 24 -6.46 0.05 -8.17
N SER A 25 -7.63 -0.19 -8.72
CA SER A 25 -8.12 -1.55 -8.99
C SER A 25 -7.19 -2.31 -9.93
N ARG A 26 -6.62 -1.63 -10.94
CA ARG A 26 -5.65 -2.22 -11.87
C ARG A 26 -4.32 -2.53 -11.19
N TRP A 27 -3.83 -1.64 -10.31
CA TRP A 27 -2.63 -1.90 -9.53
C TRP A 27 -2.80 -3.10 -8.60
N PHE A 28 -3.93 -3.23 -7.93
CA PHE A 28 -4.25 -4.40 -7.12
C PHE A 28 -4.27 -5.68 -7.97
N TRP A 29 -4.89 -5.63 -9.15
CA TRP A 29 -4.88 -6.76 -10.07
C TRP A 29 -3.47 -7.11 -10.54
N GLN A 30 -2.63 -6.11 -10.82
CA GLN A 30 -1.25 -6.28 -11.31
C GLN A 30 -0.36 -7.01 -10.31
N VAL A 31 -0.52 -6.75 -9.01
CA VAL A 31 0.21 -7.48 -7.96
C VAL A 31 -0.45 -8.83 -7.60
N GLY A 32 -1.38 -9.28 -8.40
CA GLY A 32 -2.03 -10.58 -8.25
C GLY A 32 -3.14 -10.63 -7.21
N MET A 33 -3.65 -9.50 -6.73
CA MET A 33 -4.85 -9.47 -5.90
C MET A 33 -6.10 -9.81 -6.72
N ARG A 34 -7.05 -10.52 -6.13
CA ARG A 34 -8.25 -11.03 -6.80
C ARG A 34 -9.50 -10.77 -5.94
N PRO A 35 -10.73 -10.85 -6.51
CA PRO A 35 -11.97 -10.69 -5.76
C PRO A 35 -12.14 -11.63 -4.56
N SER A 36 -11.46 -12.77 -4.57
CA SER A 36 -11.48 -13.72 -3.47
C SER A 36 -10.58 -13.32 -2.28
N ASP A 37 -9.74 -12.29 -2.45
CA ASP A 37 -8.86 -11.83 -1.38
C ASP A 37 -9.61 -11.05 -0.29
N ARG A 38 -9.05 -11.10 0.90
CA ARG A 38 -9.43 -10.26 2.03
C ARG A 38 -8.33 -9.25 2.26
N TYR A 39 -8.67 -8.00 2.06
CA TYR A 39 -7.73 -6.88 2.08
C TYR A 39 -7.86 -6.07 3.37
N VAL A 40 -6.75 -5.75 4.00
CA VAL A 40 -6.67 -4.79 5.11
C VAL A 40 -5.95 -3.54 4.66
N HIS A 41 -6.63 -2.42 4.72
CA HIS A 41 -6.04 -1.10 4.52
C HIS A 41 -5.50 -0.58 5.85
N ALA A 42 -4.19 -0.59 6.03
CA ALA A 42 -3.52 -0.18 7.26
C ALA A 42 -2.72 1.13 7.10
N LEU A 43 -3.05 1.94 6.09
CA LEU A 43 -2.62 3.32 5.97
C LEU A 43 -3.62 4.26 6.63
N ASN A 44 -3.13 5.37 7.17
CA ASN A 44 -3.99 6.43 7.68
C ASN A 44 -4.75 7.08 6.51
N PHE A 45 -6.06 7.16 6.62
CA PHE A 45 -6.94 7.74 5.59
C PHE A 45 -7.36 9.19 5.88
N SER A 46 -6.74 9.85 6.84
CA SER A 46 -6.88 11.28 7.06
C SER A 46 -5.63 12.01 6.57
N LEU A 47 -5.80 13.11 5.85
CA LEU A 47 -4.74 13.98 5.30
C LEU A 47 -3.92 13.40 4.13
N TYR A 48 -4.08 12.14 3.76
CA TYR A 48 -3.31 11.50 2.70
C TYR A 48 -4.23 10.90 1.64
N VAL A 49 -3.82 10.96 0.39
CA VAL A 49 -4.57 10.42 -0.74
C VAL A 49 -4.69 8.89 -0.69
N GLY A 50 -3.72 8.21 -0.10
CA GLY A 50 -3.76 6.75 0.08
C GLY A 50 -4.91 6.23 0.96
N GLY A 51 -5.64 7.10 1.64
CA GLY A 51 -6.82 6.69 2.42
C GLY A 51 -7.95 6.09 1.58
N PRO A 52 -8.37 6.75 0.49
CA PRO A 52 -9.42 6.24 -0.40
C PRO A 52 -9.05 5.02 -1.23
N ASP A 53 -7.78 4.61 -1.30
CA ASP A 53 -7.31 3.49 -2.14
C ASP A 53 -8.03 2.17 -1.83
N VAL A 54 -8.58 2.04 -0.62
CA VAL A 54 -9.44 0.90 -0.27
C VAL A 54 -10.66 0.77 -1.19
N ILE A 55 -11.16 1.86 -1.76
CA ILE A 55 -12.28 1.85 -2.71
C ILE A 55 -11.87 1.14 -4.00
N GLY A 56 -10.62 1.33 -4.46
CA GLY A 56 -10.09 0.56 -5.59
C GLY A 56 -10.09 -0.95 -5.33
N ALA A 57 -9.75 -1.38 -4.11
CA ALA A 57 -9.85 -2.79 -3.73
C ALA A 57 -11.31 -3.28 -3.65
N GLN A 58 -12.25 -2.44 -3.21
CA GLN A 58 -13.69 -2.74 -3.23
C GLN A 58 -14.22 -2.84 -4.66
N ASN A 59 -13.80 -1.95 -5.55
CA ASN A 59 -14.16 -1.98 -6.98
C ASN A 59 -13.63 -3.23 -7.67
N LEU A 60 -12.45 -3.73 -7.25
CA LEU A 60 -11.94 -5.03 -7.68
C LEU A 60 -12.83 -6.19 -7.22
N GLY A 61 -13.63 -6.00 -6.18
CA GLY A 61 -14.53 -7.00 -5.60
C GLY A 61 -14.01 -7.71 -4.36
N ALA A 62 -12.89 -7.27 -3.79
CA ALA A 62 -12.32 -7.85 -2.58
C ALA A 62 -13.11 -7.44 -1.32
N LEU A 63 -13.09 -8.31 -0.30
CA LEU A 63 -13.57 -7.95 1.03
C LEU A 63 -12.55 -7.03 1.70
N CYS A 64 -12.95 -5.83 2.08
CA CYS A 64 -12.05 -4.80 2.61
C CYS A 64 -12.28 -4.52 4.10
N ILE A 65 -11.19 -4.42 4.85
CA ILE A 65 -11.17 -4.04 6.26
C ILE A 65 -10.41 -2.72 6.39
N TRP A 66 -11.05 -1.71 6.97
CA TRP A 66 -10.46 -0.40 7.20
C TRP A 66 -9.70 -0.42 8.54
N GLY A 67 -8.39 -0.57 8.47
CA GLY A 67 -7.51 -0.73 9.63
C GLY A 67 -6.60 0.46 9.94
N GLY A 68 -6.62 1.51 9.12
CA GLY A 68 -5.60 2.57 9.14
C GLY A 68 -5.50 3.42 10.41
N THR A 69 -6.51 3.41 11.27
CA THR A 69 -6.49 4.14 12.56
C THR A 69 -6.41 3.21 13.78
N LEU A 70 -6.32 1.91 13.55
CA LEU A 70 -6.27 0.94 14.63
C LEU A 70 -4.89 0.94 15.30
N PRO A 71 -4.81 0.91 16.65
CA PRO A 71 -3.57 0.59 17.34
C PRO A 71 -3.04 -0.78 16.90
N SER A 72 -1.72 -0.97 16.89
CA SER A 72 -1.09 -2.19 16.37
C SER A 72 -1.60 -3.49 17.02
N GLU A 73 -1.90 -3.47 18.34
CA GLU A 73 -2.47 -4.63 19.04
C GLU A 73 -3.84 -4.99 18.49
N ARG A 74 -4.66 -3.98 18.22
CA ARG A 74 -6.00 -4.19 17.65
C ARG A 74 -5.92 -4.65 16.21
N LEU A 75 -4.95 -4.11 15.45
CA LEU A 75 -4.70 -4.56 14.08
C LEU A 75 -4.25 -6.02 14.07
N LEU A 76 -3.30 -6.43 14.92
CA LEU A 76 -2.90 -7.83 15.05
C LEU A 76 -4.06 -8.75 15.42
N PHE A 77 -4.94 -8.32 16.32
CA PHE A 77 -6.17 -9.05 16.63
C PHE A 77 -7.05 -9.23 15.39
N VAL A 78 -7.22 -8.18 14.57
CA VAL A 78 -7.96 -8.24 13.30
C VAL A 78 -7.31 -9.21 12.32
N LEU A 79 -5.99 -9.12 12.14
CA LEU A 79 -5.23 -10.03 11.25
C LEU A 79 -5.39 -11.50 11.68
N LYS A 80 -5.30 -11.76 12.98
CA LYS A 80 -5.44 -13.12 13.52
C LYS A 80 -6.87 -13.65 13.43
N THR A 81 -7.87 -12.79 13.65
CA THR A 81 -9.27 -13.20 13.71
C THR A 81 -9.87 -13.40 12.32
N TYR A 82 -9.61 -12.47 11.41
CA TYR A 82 -10.24 -12.45 10.08
C TYR A 82 -9.37 -13.03 8.98
N GLN A 83 -8.11 -13.33 9.28
CA GLN A 83 -7.18 -14.01 8.37
C GLN A 83 -7.13 -13.35 6.97
N PRO A 84 -6.91 -12.04 6.85
CA PRO A 84 -6.78 -11.39 5.55
C PRO A 84 -5.57 -11.93 4.78
N THR A 85 -5.63 -11.80 3.46
CA THR A 85 -4.60 -12.30 2.54
C THR A 85 -3.69 -11.18 2.03
N VAL A 86 -4.19 -9.96 2.03
CA VAL A 86 -3.47 -8.77 1.56
C VAL A 86 -3.54 -7.66 2.61
N ILE A 87 -2.41 -7.02 2.87
CA ILE A 87 -2.33 -5.81 3.69
C ILE A 87 -1.61 -4.70 2.93
N TRP A 88 -2.12 -3.47 3.02
CA TRP A 88 -1.42 -2.28 2.56
C TRP A 88 -1.00 -1.42 3.74
N THR A 89 0.27 -1.06 3.78
CA THR A 89 0.87 -0.25 4.85
C THR A 89 2.13 0.47 4.36
N SER A 90 2.93 1.07 5.25
CA SER A 90 4.27 1.56 4.90
C SER A 90 5.33 0.49 5.18
N PRO A 91 6.51 0.54 4.52
CA PRO A 91 7.60 -0.41 4.75
C PRO A 91 8.03 -0.49 6.21
N SER A 92 8.23 0.65 6.87
CA SER A 92 8.64 0.69 8.27
C SER A 92 7.58 0.12 9.20
N TYR A 93 6.29 0.38 8.91
CA TYR A 93 5.21 -0.16 9.74
C TYR A 93 4.99 -1.65 9.50
N ALA A 94 5.18 -2.16 8.29
CA ALA A 94 5.17 -3.60 8.00
C ALA A 94 6.22 -4.32 8.86
N TRP A 95 7.44 -3.78 8.91
CA TRP A 95 8.48 -4.31 9.77
C TRP A 95 8.11 -4.24 11.26
N GLN A 96 7.72 -3.07 11.76
CA GLN A 96 7.36 -2.87 13.17
C GLN A 96 6.20 -3.76 13.61
N LEU A 97 5.19 -3.93 12.75
CA LEU A 97 4.03 -4.75 13.05
C LEU A 97 4.39 -6.25 13.13
N GLY A 98 5.26 -6.73 12.24
CA GLY A 98 5.78 -8.10 12.28
C GLY A 98 6.62 -8.37 13.53
N GLU A 99 7.54 -7.46 13.87
CA GLU A 99 8.30 -7.52 15.12
C GLU A 99 7.39 -7.52 16.37
N LYS A 100 6.35 -6.69 16.34
CA LYS A 100 5.38 -6.64 17.44
C LYS A 100 4.55 -7.91 17.54
N ALA A 101 4.20 -8.52 16.42
CA ALA A 101 3.53 -9.83 16.40
C ALA A 101 4.39 -10.88 17.12
N LEU A 102 5.66 -11.00 16.73
CA LEU A 102 6.59 -11.95 17.38
C LEU A 102 6.72 -11.72 18.90
N LYS A 103 6.88 -10.46 19.33
CA LYS A 103 6.92 -10.08 20.74
C LYS A 103 5.64 -10.40 21.51
N SER A 104 4.51 -10.48 20.79
CA SER A 104 3.20 -10.86 21.35
C SER A 104 2.91 -12.36 21.24
N GLY A 105 3.88 -13.17 20.84
CA GLY A 105 3.71 -14.61 20.66
C GLY A 105 2.89 -15.00 19.43
N ILE A 106 2.82 -14.12 18.43
CA ILE A 106 2.15 -14.37 17.15
C ILE A 106 3.25 -14.51 16.08
N ASP A 107 3.37 -15.68 15.48
CA ASP A 107 4.27 -15.92 14.35
C ASP A 107 3.57 -15.44 13.06
N PRO A 108 4.07 -14.37 12.37
CA PRO A 108 3.41 -13.87 11.18
C PRO A 108 3.24 -14.91 10.08
N GLN A 109 4.18 -15.83 9.94
CA GLN A 109 4.15 -16.86 8.90
C GLN A 109 3.17 -17.99 9.19
N LYS A 110 2.95 -18.31 10.47
CA LYS A 110 2.16 -19.49 10.89
C LYS A 110 0.77 -19.11 11.37
N ASP A 111 0.67 -18.00 12.12
CA ASP A 111 -0.57 -17.61 12.80
C ASP A 111 -1.42 -16.64 11.97
N LEU A 112 -0.82 -15.98 10.95
CA LEU A 112 -1.49 -15.04 10.08
C LEU A 112 -1.56 -15.60 8.65
N ASN A 113 -2.46 -15.05 7.83
CA ASN A 113 -2.66 -15.54 6.46
C ASN A 113 -2.29 -14.49 5.39
N ILE A 114 -1.43 -13.54 5.73
CA ILE A 114 -0.96 -12.54 4.78
C ILE A 114 -0.10 -13.24 3.71
N LYS A 115 -0.44 -13.00 2.45
CA LYS A 115 0.28 -13.52 1.28
C LYS A 115 0.96 -12.39 0.50
N LYS A 116 0.38 -11.20 0.57
CA LYS A 116 0.89 -10.01 -0.13
C LYS A 116 0.87 -8.81 0.81
N ILE A 117 1.95 -8.06 0.78
CA ILE A 117 2.10 -6.79 1.50
C ILE A 117 2.35 -5.72 0.46
N ILE A 118 1.42 -4.79 0.32
CA ILE A 118 1.61 -3.60 -0.49
C ILE A 118 2.18 -2.52 0.42
N VAL A 119 3.25 -1.88 -0.02
CA VAL A 119 3.89 -0.81 0.74
C VAL A 119 3.96 0.48 -0.07
N ALA A 120 3.78 1.61 0.61
CA ALA A 120 3.85 2.93 0.01
C ALA A 120 4.17 4.02 1.05
N GLY A 121 4.42 5.23 0.59
CA GLY A 121 4.51 6.45 1.41
C GLY A 121 5.89 6.75 1.96
N GLU A 122 6.84 5.84 1.87
CA GLU A 122 8.23 6.03 2.25
C GLU A 122 9.14 5.07 1.46
N LEU A 123 10.45 5.31 1.48
CA LEU A 123 11.41 4.42 0.85
C LEU A 123 11.46 3.06 1.57
N GLY A 124 11.64 1.98 0.81
CA GLY A 124 11.83 0.64 1.39
C GLY A 124 11.37 -0.50 0.51
N GLY A 125 10.20 -0.39 -0.12
CA GLY A 125 9.66 -1.47 -0.96
C GLY A 125 10.50 -1.79 -2.19
N SER A 126 11.05 -0.78 -2.83
CA SER A 126 11.97 -0.93 -3.98
C SER A 126 13.43 -1.17 -3.58
N ILE A 127 13.76 -1.17 -2.28
CA ILE A 127 15.09 -1.50 -1.79
C ILE A 127 15.14 -2.99 -1.47
N ASP A 128 15.86 -3.77 -2.26
CA ASP A 128 15.89 -5.24 -2.17
C ASP A 128 16.15 -5.77 -0.76
N ALA A 129 17.12 -5.20 -0.04
CA ALA A 129 17.43 -5.64 1.31
C ALA A 129 16.26 -5.42 2.28
N THR A 130 15.59 -4.27 2.20
CA THR A 130 14.42 -3.96 3.05
C THR A 130 13.23 -4.82 2.67
N ARG A 131 12.94 -4.92 1.37
CA ARG A 131 11.86 -5.76 0.85
C ARG A 131 12.01 -7.19 1.31
N LYS A 132 13.20 -7.78 1.08
CA LYS A 132 13.49 -9.16 1.47
C LYS A 132 13.37 -9.37 2.98
N ALA A 133 13.83 -8.45 3.80
CA ALA A 133 13.69 -8.55 5.25
C ALA A 133 12.23 -8.60 5.69
N ILE A 134 11.35 -7.81 5.06
CA ILE A 134 9.91 -7.85 5.33
C ILE A 134 9.31 -9.16 4.82
N GLU A 135 9.67 -9.60 3.61
CA GLU A 135 9.23 -10.87 3.03
C GLU A 135 9.61 -12.06 3.92
N ASP A 136 10.85 -12.10 4.39
CA ASP A 136 11.35 -13.14 5.29
C ASP A 136 10.64 -13.12 6.67
N LEU A 137 10.29 -11.94 7.19
CA LEU A 137 9.57 -11.80 8.45
C LEU A 137 8.12 -12.32 8.37
N TRP A 138 7.44 -12.02 7.25
CA TRP A 138 6.02 -12.34 7.10
C TRP A 138 5.74 -13.64 6.34
N GLY A 139 6.71 -14.17 5.61
CA GLY A 139 6.47 -15.25 4.65
C GLY A 139 5.52 -14.84 3.53
N ALA A 140 5.56 -13.59 3.13
CA ALA A 140 4.64 -12.97 2.18
C ALA A 140 5.42 -12.16 1.14
N GLU A 141 4.85 -11.97 -0.03
CA GLU A 141 5.43 -11.14 -1.09
C GLU A 141 5.19 -9.65 -0.81
N VAL A 142 6.21 -8.82 -1.03
CA VAL A 142 6.13 -7.36 -0.87
C VAL A 142 6.15 -6.68 -2.23
N TYR A 143 5.25 -5.72 -2.42
CA TYR A 143 5.12 -4.90 -3.63
C TYR A 143 5.13 -3.42 -3.27
N ASP A 144 5.96 -2.65 -3.97
CA ASP A 144 6.09 -1.21 -3.74
C ASP A 144 5.16 -0.43 -4.66
N PHE A 145 4.45 0.53 -4.07
CA PHE A 145 3.62 1.50 -4.78
C PHE A 145 4.14 2.90 -4.51
N TYR A 146 4.21 3.71 -5.55
CA TYR A 146 4.65 5.09 -5.48
C TYR A 146 3.50 6.04 -5.82
N GLY A 147 3.31 7.04 -4.99
CA GLY A 147 2.29 8.05 -5.19
C GLY A 147 2.60 9.36 -4.48
N LEU A 148 1.88 10.40 -4.86
CA LEU A 148 2.00 11.75 -4.34
C LEU A 148 0.60 12.30 -4.08
N SER A 149 0.30 12.66 -2.84
CA SER A 149 -0.98 13.30 -2.47
C SER A 149 -1.26 14.58 -3.27
N ASP A 150 -0.21 15.25 -3.72
CA ASP A 150 -0.30 16.51 -4.45
C ASP A 150 -0.69 16.32 -5.94
N ILE A 151 -0.64 15.11 -6.47
CA ILE A 151 -0.88 14.82 -7.87
C ILE A 151 -2.04 13.83 -8.05
N PHE A 152 -1.80 12.54 -7.76
CA PHE A 152 -2.74 11.47 -8.09
C PHE A 152 -2.37 10.19 -7.33
N GLY A 153 -2.79 9.99 -6.15
CA GLY A 153 -2.61 8.75 -5.38
C GLY A 153 -1.42 7.87 -5.75
N ALA A 154 -1.61 6.59 -5.88
CA ALA A 154 -0.60 5.69 -6.40
C ALA A 154 -0.49 5.81 -7.93
N CYS A 155 0.50 6.55 -8.38
CA CYS A 155 0.77 6.80 -9.80
C CYS A 155 1.71 5.79 -10.44
N ALA A 156 2.34 4.93 -9.65
CA ALA A 156 3.16 3.83 -10.13
C ALA A 156 3.15 2.64 -9.16
N ALA A 157 3.25 1.44 -9.70
CA ALA A 157 3.21 0.21 -8.91
C ALA A 157 4.14 -0.88 -9.47
N MET A 158 4.72 -1.64 -8.58
CA MET A 158 5.50 -2.84 -8.90
C MET A 158 4.59 -3.93 -9.49
N CYS A 159 5.14 -4.81 -10.30
CA CYS A 159 4.48 -6.04 -10.75
C CYS A 159 5.17 -7.27 -10.15
N GLU A 160 4.70 -8.45 -10.51
CA GLU A 160 5.27 -9.72 -10.03
C GLU A 160 6.76 -9.93 -10.41
N ALA A 161 7.25 -9.25 -11.45
CA ALA A 161 8.67 -9.29 -11.81
C ALA A 161 9.57 -8.56 -10.82
N LYS A 162 9.01 -7.61 -10.05
CA LYS A 162 9.71 -6.80 -9.03
C LYS A 162 10.96 -6.06 -9.55
N ASP A 163 10.95 -5.72 -10.85
CA ASP A 163 12.03 -5.01 -11.54
C ASP A 163 11.54 -3.62 -11.97
N GLY A 164 11.43 -2.71 -10.98
CA GLY A 164 10.94 -1.36 -11.15
C GLY A 164 9.43 -1.21 -10.99
N LEU A 165 8.95 0.00 -11.29
CA LEU A 165 7.54 0.39 -11.16
C LEU A 165 6.95 0.70 -12.53
N HIS A 166 5.78 0.16 -12.82
CA HIS A 166 4.96 0.59 -13.96
C HIS A 166 4.26 1.91 -13.62
N ILE A 167 4.25 2.84 -14.57
CA ILE A 167 3.65 4.18 -14.41
C ILE A 167 2.26 4.19 -15.02
N ALA A 168 1.32 4.91 -14.39
CA ALA A 168 -0.01 5.16 -14.92
C ALA A 168 0.05 6.18 -16.08
N GLU A 169 0.67 5.84 -17.22
CA GLU A 169 0.94 6.72 -18.36
C GLU A 169 -0.34 7.34 -18.98
N ASN A 170 -1.49 6.75 -18.73
CA ASN A 170 -2.79 7.28 -19.14
C ASN A 170 -3.26 8.49 -18.28
N HIS A 171 -2.61 8.71 -17.14
CA HIS A 171 -2.92 9.81 -16.21
C HIS A 171 -1.72 10.67 -15.86
N ILE A 172 -0.50 10.10 -15.90
CA ILE A 172 0.73 10.73 -15.41
C ILE A 172 1.76 10.82 -16.53
N LEU A 173 2.19 12.05 -16.83
CA LEU A 173 3.37 12.29 -17.65
C LEU A 173 4.62 12.32 -16.75
N VAL A 174 5.56 11.44 -17.01
CA VAL A 174 6.86 11.44 -16.34
C VAL A 174 7.94 11.93 -17.28
N GLU A 175 8.68 12.93 -16.83
CA GLU A 175 9.82 13.49 -17.54
C GLU A 175 11.09 13.29 -16.71
N THR A 176 12.16 12.88 -17.36
CA THR A 176 13.50 12.86 -16.76
C THR A 176 14.26 14.09 -17.22
N VAL A 177 14.72 14.88 -16.26
CA VAL A 177 15.43 16.12 -16.52
C VAL A 177 16.84 16.04 -15.92
N ASP A 178 17.77 16.74 -16.57
CA ASP A 178 19.11 16.90 -16.03
C ASP A 178 19.08 17.76 -14.77
N ILE A 179 19.78 17.34 -13.73
CA ILE A 179 19.73 18.01 -12.42
C ILE A 179 20.30 19.43 -12.43
N HIS A 180 21.10 19.78 -13.45
CA HIS A 180 21.78 21.08 -13.54
C HIS A 180 21.14 22.01 -14.58
N THR A 181 20.48 21.43 -15.60
CA THR A 181 19.96 22.23 -16.73
C THR A 181 18.43 22.25 -16.79
N GLY A 182 17.77 21.38 -16.07
CA GLY A 182 16.29 21.25 -16.06
C GLY A 182 15.76 20.44 -17.22
#